data_b6c936feda258e33a52c31505b6272d6
#
_entry.id   b6c936feda258e33a52c31505b6272d6
#
_cell.length_a   1.000
_cell.length_b   1.000
_cell.length_c   1.000
_cell.angle_alpha   90.00
_cell.angle_beta   90.00
_cell.angle_gamma   90.00
#
_symmetry.space_group_name_H-M   'P 1'
#
loop_
_entity.id
_entity.type
_entity.pdbx_description
1 polymer ?
#
loop_
_entity_poly.entity_id
_entity_poly.type
_entity_poly.pdbx_seq_one_letter_code
_entity_poly.pdbx_strand_id
1 'polypeptide(L)'
;KVVLMHKDPLQYAIKNRPNRLAGISELGKIFMPIFDEFGVDVVLSAHLHTYRRRTPVKNFQPDLTGSLYILTGVAGNVRYQNFWEPHPLDAFVAPQPETNNYLTLERQEQKLIIKSFLPSGTQIDKIELAK
;
A
#
# COMPACT_ATOMS: atom_id res chain seq x y z
N LYS A 1 -6.43 -14.35 1.34
CA LYS A 1 -5.12 -14.54 0.66
C LYS A 1 -4.31 -13.26 0.76
N VAL A 2 -3.02 -13.38 1.15
CA VAL A 2 -2.10 -12.25 1.27
C VAL A 2 -0.96 -12.46 0.28
N VAL A 3 -0.65 -11.45 -0.51
CA VAL A 3 0.49 -11.41 -1.43
C VAL A 3 1.55 -10.47 -0.86
N LEU A 4 2.80 -10.89 -0.90
CA LEU A 4 3.97 -10.07 -0.59
C LEU A 4 4.77 -9.87 -1.87
N MET A 5 5.08 -8.62 -2.20
CA MET A 5 5.93 -8.31 -3.35
C MET A 5 6.81 -7.09 -3.07
N HIS A 6 7.98 -7.03 -3.72
CA HIS A 6 8.89 -5.91 -3.46
C HIS A 6 8.43 -4.63 -4.15
N LYS A 7 8.18 -4.66 -5.45
CA LYS A 7 7.77 -3.47 -6.20
C LYS A 7 6.27 -3.25 -6.13
N ASP A 8 5.88 -1.99 -5.96
CA ASP A 8 4.48 -1.60 -5.88
C ASP A 8 3.77 -1.74 -7.23
N PRO A 9 2.56 -2.31 -7.26
CA PRO A 9 1.70 -2.32 -8.45
C PRO A 9 1.27 -0.92 -8.92
N LEU A 10 1.30 0.07 -8.04
CA LEU A 10 0.99 1.45 -8.39
C LEU A 10 2.26 2.27 -8.65
N GLN A 11 2.14 3.24 -9.55
CA GLN A 11 3.19 4.20 -9.84
C GLN A 11 2.83 5.55 -9.25
N TYR A 12 3.73 6.12 -8.46
CA TYR A 12 3.57 7.47 -7.90
C TYR A 12 4.25 8.51 -8.77
N ALA A 13 3.60 9.66 -8.90
CA ALA A 13 4.25 10.87 -9.36
C ALA A 13 5.31 11.32 -8.34
N ILE A 14 6.31 12.02 -8.82
CA ILE A 14 7.47 12.47 -8.04
C ILE A 14 7.60 13.98 -8.19
N LYS A 15 7.77 14.66 -7.07
CA LYS A 15 8.10 16.09 -7.08
C LYS A 15 9.28 16.37 -8.01
N ASN A 16 9.18 17.43 -8.78
CA ASN A 16 10.21 17.84 -9.74
C ASN A 16 10.48 16.84 -10.90
N ARG A 17 9.56 15.89 -11.16
CA ARG A 17 9.60 15.00 -12.33
C ARG A 17 8.26 15.00 -13.06
N PRO A 18 7.93 16.04 -13.83
CA PRO A 18 6.58 16.22 -14.41
C PRO A 18 6.16 15.10 -15.36
N ASN A 19 7.12 14.39 -15.96
CA ASN A 19 6.84 13.28 -16.88
C ASN A 19 6.52 11.95 -16.17
N ARG A 20 6.66 11.89 -14.84
CA ARG A 20 6.30 10.70 -14.07
C ARG A 20 4.92 10.89 -13.41
N LEU A 21 3.90 10.44 -14.07
CA LEU A 21 2.51 10.54 -13.60
C LEU A 21 2.17 9.42 -12.61
N ALA A 22 1.21 9.68 -11.73
CA ALA A 22 0.60 8.64 -10.91
C ALA A 22 -0.27 7.71 -11.77
N GLY A 23 -0.38 6.45 -11.40
CA GLY A 23 -1.20 5.47 -12.14
C GLY A 23 -0.86 4.03 -11.77
N ILE A 24 -1.15 3.12 -12.68
CA ILE A 24 -0.82 1.70 -12.57
C ILE A 24 0.55 1.47 -13.20
N SER A 25 1.46 0.81 -12.48
CA SER A 25 2.78 0.45 -13.01
C SER A 25 2.68 -0.70 -14.03
N GLU A 26 3.75 -0.95 -14.79
CA GLU A 26 3.80 -2.10 -15.70
C GLU A 26 3.61 -3.43 -14.95
N LEU A 27 4.17 -3.55 -13.74
CA LEU A 27 3.92 -4.72 -12.88
C LEU A 27 2.45 -4.77 -12.43
N GLY A 28 1.85 -3.63 -12.12
CA GLY A 28 0.44 -3.56 -11.78
C GLY A 28 -0.46 -4.04 -12.90
N LYS A 29 -0.18 -3.66 -14.14
CA LYS A 29 -0.94 -4.13 -15.32
C LYS A 29 -0.88 -5.65 -15.50
N ILE A 30 0.23 -6.28 -15.10
CA ILE A 30 0.41 -7.73 -15.19
C ILE A 30 -0.26 -8.45 -14.02
N PHE A 31 -0.02 -8.01 -12.79
CA PHE A 31 -0.39 -8.78 -11.60
C PHE A 31 -1.78 -8.46 -11.04
N MET A 32 -2.26 -7.23 -11.16
CA MET A 32 -3.56 -6.87 -10.58
C MET A 32 -4.74 -7.68 -11.18
N PRO A 33 -4.81 -7.95 -12.49
CA PRO A 33 -5.83 -8.85 -13.04
C PRO A 33 -5.77 -10.26 -12.46
N ILE A 34 -4.55 -10.77 -12.19
CA ILE A 34 -4.36 -12.08 -11.56
C ILE A 34 -4.86 -12.05 -10.11
N PHE A 35 -4.59 -10.98 -9.39
CA PHE A 35 -5.08 -10.82 -8.01
C PHE A 35 -6.60 -10.75 -7.96
N ASP A 36 -7.23 -10.08 -8.92
CA ASP A 36 -8.68 -10.02 -9.05
C ASP A 36 -9.28 -11.41 -9.37
N GLU A 37 -8.69 -12.14 -10.32
CA GLU A 37 -9.13 -13.49 -10.72
C GLU A 37 -9.05 -14.47 -9.55
N PHE A 38 -7.94 -14.45 -8.79
CA PHE A 38 -7.74 -15.36 -7.66
C PHE A 38 -8.33 -14.86 -6.33
N GLY A 39 -8.99 -13.72 -6.33
CA GLY A 39 -9.60 -13.13 -5.12
C GLY A 39 -8.57 -12.93 -4.01
N VAL A 40 -7.49 -12.21 -4.31
CA VAL A 40 -6.50 -11.78 -3.31
C VAL A 40 -7.12 -10.73 -2.41
N ASP A 41 -6.98 -10.89 -1.10
CA ASP A 41 -7.55 -9.97 -0.11
C ASP A 41 -6.64 -8.75 0.11
N VAL A 42 -5.33 -9.01 0.23
CA VAL A 42 -4.33 -7.98 0.57
C VAL A 42 -3.06 -8.18 -0.24
N VAL A 43 -2.53 -7.08 -0.76
CA VAL A 43 -1.21 -7.01 -1.39
C VAL A 43 -0.34 -6.06 -0.58
N LEU A 44 0.74 -6.58 0.00
CA LEU A 44 1.76 -5.80 0.70
C LEU A 44 2.94 -5.59 -0.22
N SER A 45 3.31 -4.34 -0.44
CA SER A 45 4.44 -3.95 -1.28
C SER A 45 5.42 -3.05 -0.54
N ALA A 46 6.61 -2.87 -1.11
CA ALA A 46 7.69 -2.08 -0.55
C ALA A 46 8.36 -1.20 -1.64
N HIS A 47 9.69 -1.14 -1.69
CA HIS A 47 10.51 -0.43 -2.67
C HIS A 47 10.41 1.11 -2.61
N LEU A 48 9.22 1.67 -2.59
CA LEU A 48 9.03 3.10 -2.37
C LEU A 48 9.06 3.38 -0.87
N HIS A 49 9.92 4.30 -0.44
CA HIS A 49 10.16 4.56 0.99
C HIS A 49 9.08 5.48 1.56
N THR A 50 7.86 4.96 1.66
CA THR A 50 6.69 5.63 2.24
C THR A 50 5.71 4.59 2.77
N TYR A 51 4.78 4.98 3.64
CA TYR A 51 3.63 4.15 3.98
C TYR A 51 2.37 4.75 3.39
N ARG A 52 1.67 3.93 2.62
CA ARG A 52 0.41 4.29 1.98
C ARG A 52 -0.57 3.11 1.99
N ARG A 53 -1.81 3.36 2.38
CA ARG A 53 -2.90 2.40 2.17
C ARG A 53 -3.84 2.96 1.12
N ARG A 54 -4.20 2.12 0.15
CA ARG A 54 -5.11 2.50 -0.92
C ARG A 54 -6.53 2.09 -0.59
N THR A 55 -7.50 2.73 -1.22
CA THR A 55 -8.82 2.17 -1.41
C THR A 55 -8.69 0.80 -2.07
N PRO A 56 -9.51 -0.21 -1.70
CA PRO A 56 -9.51 -1.48 -2.41
C PRO A 56 -9.75 -1.28 -3.92
N VAL A 57 -9.06 -2.06 -4.74
CA VAL A 57 -9.04 -1.89 -6.20
C VAL A 57 -9.42 -3.20 -6.88
N LYS A 58 -10.31 -3.11 -7.88
CA LYS A 58 -10.66 -4.18 -8.80
C LYS A 58 -10.76 -3.62 -10.21
N ASN A 59 -10.27 -4.36 -11.20
CA ASN A 59 -10.25 -3.89 -12.60
C ASN A 59 -9.63 -2.49 -12.74
N PHE A 60 -8.56 -2.20 -11.97
CA PHE A 60 -7.86 -0.92 -11.92
C PHE A 60 -8.67 0.28 -11.41
N GLN A 61 -9.84 0.05 -10.84
CA GLN A 61 -10.72 1.07 -10.31
C GLN A 61 -11.00 0.86 -8.82
N PRO A 62 -11.33 1.94 -8.07
CA PRO A 62 -11.81 1.79 -6.70
C PRO A 62 -13.02 0.86 -6.64
N ASP A 63 -12.93 -0.20 -5.84
CA ASP A 63 -14.00 -1.17 -5.63
C ASP A 63 -13.82 -1.85 -4.27
N LEU A 64 -14.81 -1.75 -3.39
CA LEU A 64 -14.76 -2.33 -2.05
C LEU A 64 -14.67 -3.87 -2.04
N THR A 65 -14.98 -4.52 -3.15
CA THR A 65 -14.83 -5.99 -3.34
C THR A 65 -13.46 -6.39 -3.87
N GLY A 66 -12.61 -5.42 -4.17
CA GLY A 66 -11.28 -5.62 -4.73
C GLY A 66 -10.21 -5.90 -3.68
N SER A 67 -8.98 -6.11 -4.14
CA SER A 67 -7.82 -6.29 -3.28
C SER A 67 -7.44 -4.99 -2.58
N LEU A 68 -7.07 -5.08 -1.30
CA LEU A 68 -6.48 -3.97 -0.54
C LEU A 68 -4.97 -3.91 -0.80
N TYR A 69 -4.48 -2.74 -1.21
CA TYR A 69 -3.05 -2.52 -1.47
C TYR A 69 -2.43 -1.66 -0.36
N ILE A 70 -1.38 -2.16 0.28
CA ILE A 70 -0.62 -1.43 1.30
C ILE A 70 0.85 -1.39 0.90
N LEU A 71 1.38 -0.17 0.79
CA LEU A 71 2.80 0.09 0.60
C LEU A 71 3.43 0.36 1.96
N THR A 72 4.48 -0.40 2.32
CA THR A 72 5.19 -0.29 3.59
C THR A 72 6.69 -0.46 3.35
N GLY A 73 7.32 0.56 2.79
CA GLY A 73 8.68 0.49 2.27
C GLY A 73 9.77 1.11 3.15
N VAL A 74 9.44 1.61 4.35
CA VAL A 74 10.42 2.30 5.20
C VAL A 74 10.85 1.41 6.37
N ALA A 75 12.05 0.81 6.25
CA ALA A 75 12.64 -0.01 7.29
C ALA A 75 14.15 0.28 7.37
N GLY A 76 14.55 1.17 8.28
CA GLY A 76 15.95 1.52 8.54
C GLY A 76 16.56 2.58 7.61
N ASN A 77 15.93 2.92 6.50
CA ASN A 77 16.43 3.93 5.57
C ASN A 77 15.32 4.86 5.09
N VAL A 78 15.24 6.03 5.68
CA VAL A 78 14.26 7.06 5.34
C VAL A 78 14.82 7.94 4.23
N ARG A 79 14.94 7.38 3.02
CA ARG A 79 15.30 8.16 1.81
C ARG A 79 14.05 8.79 1.21
N TYR A 80 14.25 9.91 0.51
CA TYR A 80 13.20 10.52 -0.31
C TYR A 80 12.02 11.09 0.49
N GLN A 81 12.28 11.64 1.67
CA GLN A 81 11.27 12.34 2.48
C GLN A 81 10.57 13.43 1.67
N ASN A 82 9.23 13.48 1.77
CA ASN A 82 8.39 14.42 1.03
C ASN A 82 8.57 14.35 -0.51
N PHE A 83 9.00 13.21 -1.04
CA PHE A 83 9.35 13.04 -2.45
C PHE A 83 8.14 12.64 -3.32
N TRP A 84 7.21 11.89 -2.74
CA TRP A 84 6.09 11.29 -3.43
C TRP A 84 4.87 12.20 -3.43
N GLU A 85 4.29 12.44 -4.62
CA GLU A 85 3.02 13.13 -4.73
C GLU A 85 1.84 12.22 -4.29
N PRO A 86 0.68 12.79 -3.90
CA PRO A 86 -0.51 12.00 -3.65
C PRO A 86 -0.91 11.15 -4.86
N HIS A 87 -1.43 9.95 -4.60
CA HIS A 87 -2.03 9.10 -5.63
C HIS A 87 -3.55 9.13 -5.50
N PRO A 88 -4.33 9.14 -6.62
CA PRO A 88 -5.80 9.18 -6.55
C PRO A 88 -6.42 8.02 -5.76
N LEU A 89 -5.73 6.90 -5.64
CA LEU A 89 -6.16 5.73 -4.88
C LEU A 89 -5.72 5.74 -3.41
N ASP A 90 -4.96 6.72 -2.95
CA ASP A 90 -4.56 6.80 -1.55
C ASP A 90 -5.77 7.07 -0.65
N ALA A 91 -6.07 6.13 0.24
CA ALA A 91 -7.08 6.28 1.28
C ALA A 91 -6.47 6.73 2.62
N PHE A 92 -5.19 6.40 2.84
CA PHE A 92 -4.42 6.83 4.01
C PHE A 92 -2.94 6.97 3.66
N VAL A 93 -2.34 8.04 4.15
CA VAL A 93 -0.91 8.33 4.05
C VAL A 93 -0.37 8.53 5.46
N ALA A 94 0.73 7.85 5.81
CA ALA A 94 1.37 8.07 7.10
C ALA A 94 1.78 9.55 7.28
N PRO A 95 1.84 10.03 8.54
CA PRO A 95 2.33 11.38 8.82
C PRO A 95 3.67 11.67 8.15
N GLN A 96 3.80 12.86 7.61
CA GLN A 96 5.02 13.32 6.94
C GLN A 96 5.91 14.14 7.90
N PRO A 97 7.22 14.15 7.73
CA PRO A 97 8.00 13.41 6.71
C PRO A 97 7.98 11.89 6.97
N GLU A 98 8.22 11.10 5.92
CA GLU A 98 8.27 9.65 6.03
C GLU A 98 9.23 9.20 7.12
N THR A 99 8.82 8.20 7.89
CA THR A 99 9.62 7.60 8.95
C THR A 99 9.49 6.08 8.92
N ASN A 100 10.37 5.39 9.61
CA ASN A 100 10.31 3.94 9.76
C ASN A 100 8.94 3.50 10.27
N ASN A 101 8.45 2.40 9.76
CA ASN A 101 7.18 1.79 10.17
C ASN A 101 7.25 0.28 10.06
N TYR A 102 6.35 -0.40 10.76
CA TYR A 102 6.16 -1.84 10.65
C TYR A 102 4.68 -2.19 10.71
N LEU A 103 4.34 -3.35 10.17
CA LEU A 103 3.00 -3.90 10.18
C LEU A 103 2.91 -5.12 11.09
N THR A 104 1.75 -5.30 11.70
CA THR A 104 1.31 -6.57 12.27
C THR A 104 0.08 -7.06 11.54
N LEU A 105 0.05 -8.35 11.25
CA LEU A 105 -1.11 -9.05 10.70
C LEU A 105 -1.59 -10.05 11.74
N GLU A 106 -2.83 -9.90 12.16
CA GLU A 106 -3.44 -10.74 13.17
C GLU A 106 -4.72 -11.35 12.63
N ARG A 107 -4.87 -12.67 12.72
CA ARG A 107 -6.12 -13.35 12.41
C ARG A 107 -6.94 -13.51 13.68
N GLN A 108 -8.15 -12.99 13.67
CA GLN A 108 -9.16 -13.20 14.72
C GLN A 108 -10.42 -13.80 14.09
N GLU A 109 -10.65 -15.08 14.32
CA GLU A 109 -11.77 -15.83 13.72
C GLU A 109 -11.78 -15.72 12.19
N GLN A 110 -12.74 -14.99 11.62
CA GLN A 110 -12.90 -14.75 10.18
C GLN A 110 -12.42 -13.35 9.77
N LYS A 111 -11.74 -12.63 10.65
CA LYS A 111 -11.19 -11.31 10.36
C LYS A 111 -9.68 -11.34 10.24
N LEU A 112 -9.15 -10.55 9.32
CA LEU A 112 -7.75 -10.18 9.27
C LEU A 112 -7.62 -8.74 9.76
N ILE A 113 -6.88 -8.53 10.82
CA ILE A 113 -6.60 -7.21 11.38
C ILE A 113 -5.18 -6.84 10.98
N ILE A 114 -5.02 -5.71 10.32
CA ILE A 114 -3.73 -5.16 9.93
C ILE A 114 -3.55 -3.85 10.67
N LYS A 115 -2.46 -3.74 11.44
CA LYS A 115 -2.10 -2.52 12.17
C LYS A 115 -0.74 -2.05 11.71
N SER A 116 -0.56 -0.76 11.55
CA SER A 116 0.71 -0.12 11.24
C SER A 116 1.18 0.73 12.40
N PHE A 117 2.47 0.67 12.68
CA PHE A 117 3.08 1.34 13.82
C PHE A 117 4.36 2.07 13.43
N LEU A 118 4.65 3.15 14.15
CA LEU A 118 6.00 3.72 14.22
C LEU A 118 6.88 2.87 15.15
N PRO A 119 8.23 3.00 15.08
CA PRO A 119 9.15 2.30 15.99
C PRO A 119 8.89 2.59 17.48
N SER A 120 8.29 3.72 17.80
CA SER A 120 7.85 4.08 19.15
C SER A 120 6.71 3.20 19.71
N GLY A 121 6.07 2.38 18.86
CA GLY A 121 4.84 1.66 19.18
C GLY A 121 3.57 2.48 18.93
N THR A 122 3.68 3.71 18.47
CA THR A 122 2.51 4.54 18.14
C THR A 122 1.80 3.95 16.91
N GLN A 123 0.54 3.55 17.07
CA GLN A 123 -0.28 3.06 15.96
C GLN A 123 -0.66 4.22 15.04
N ILE A 124 -0.38 4.08 13.74
CA ILE A 124 -0.67 5.10 12.73
C ILE A 124 -1.84 4.71 11.81
N ASP A 125 -2.09 3.41 11.63
CA ASP A 125 -3.22 2.94 10.82
C ASP A 125 -3.75 1.60 11.34
N LYS A 126 -5.04 1.31 11.07
CA LYS A 126 -5.67 0.03 11.39
C LYS A 126 -6.74 -0.29 10.36
N ILE A 127 -6.75 -1.52 9.89
CA ILE A 127 -7.76 -2.05 8.98
C ILE A 127 -8.27 -3.38 9.52
N GLU A 128 -9.57 -3.62 9.38
CA GLU A 128 -10.20 -4.91 9.62
C GLU A 128 -10.85 -5.38 8.32
N LEU A 129 -10.44 -6.53 7.84
CA LEU A 129 -11.05 -7.22 6.71
C LEU A 129 -11.83 -8.41 7.25
N ALA A 130 -13.15 -8.40 7.09
CA ALA A 130 -14.03 -9.53 7.38
C ALA A 130 -14.28 -10.32 6.09
N LYS A 131 -14.42 -11.64 6.21
CA LYS A 131 -14.93 -12.54 5.17
C LYS A 131 -16.18 -13.23 5.62
#